data_1ca1b433cce93e10339185b52c525e3b
#
_entry.id   1ca1b433cce93e10339185b52c525e3b
#
_cell.length_a   1.000
_cell.length_b   1.000
_cell.length_c   1.000
_cell.angle_alpha   90.00
_cell.angle_beta   90.00
_cell.angle_gamma   90.00
#
_symmetry.space_group_name_H-M   'P 1'
#
loop_
_entity.id
_entity.type
_entity.pdbx_description
1 polymer ?
#
loop_
_entity_poly.entity_id
_entity_poly.type
_entity_poly.pdbx_seq_one_letter_code
_entity_poly.pdbx_strand_id
1 'polypeptide(L)'
;MLKFELLNHDPASADGSYLGSHARRGRLTLNHGVVETPIFMPVGTYGTVKGVMPQSLHDMKAQIILGNTFHLWMRPGLDVVQKFGGLHQFENWNKPILTDSGGFQVWSLGQMRKISEEGVKFASPVNGDKLFLCLLYTSDAA
;
A
#
# COMPACT_ATOMS: atom_id res chain seq x y z
N MET A 1 3.39 16.32 2.17
CA MET A 1 4.37 15.95 3.22
C MET A 1 3.69 14.99 4.19
N LEU A 2 4.33 13.87 4.53
CA LEU A 2 3.80 12.90 5.50
C LEU A 2 3.97 13.46 6.91
N LYS A 3 2.90 13.50 7.71
CA LYS A 3 2.93 13.86 9.13
C LYS A 3 2.13 12.84 9.94
N PHE A 4 2.71 12.32 11.01
CA PHE A 4 2.02 11.46 11.97
C PHE A 4 1.92 12.16 13.32
N GLU A 5 0.73 12.08 13.93
CA GLU A 5 0.44 12.63 15.26
C GLU A 5 -0.15 11.52 16.14
N LEU A 6 0.48 11.27 17.29
CA LEU A 6 -0.13 10.45 18.33
C LEU A 6 -1.15 11.30 19.08
N LEU A 7 -2.43 10.95 18.97
CA LEU A 7 -3.53 11.71 19.58
C LEU A 7 -3.86 11.22 20.99
N ASN A 8 -3.78 9.90 21.20
CA ASN A 8 -4.03 9.29 22.49
C ASN A 8 -3.39 7.90 22.58
N HIS A 9 -3.13 7.48 23.80
CA HIS A 9 -2.72 6.12 24.15
C HIS A 9 -3.48 5.69 25.39
N ASP A 10 -3.49 4.41 25.67
CA ASP A 10 -4.17 3.83 26.83
C ASP A 10 -3.17 3.68 27.99
N PRO A 11 -3.14 4.63 28.95
CA PRO A 11 -2.20 4.62 30.05
C PRO A 11 -2.61 3.61 31.15
N ALA A 12 -1.67 3.24 32.00
CA ALA A 12 -1.99 2.58 33.25
C ALA A 12 -2.79 3.51 34.16
N SER A 13 -3.65 2.93 35.00
CA SER A 13 -4.36 3.70 36.04
C SER A 13 -3.41 4.16 37.14
N ALA A 14 -3.67 5.30 37.75
CA ALA A 14 -2.84 5.87 38.79
C ALA A 14 -2.80 5.01 40.08
N ASP A 15 -3.83 4.23 40.32
CA ASP A 15 -3.95 3.32 41.47
C ASP A 15 -3.39 1.92 41.23
N GLY A 16 -2.84 1.66 40.03
CA GLY A 16 -2.28 0.36 39.65
C GLY A 16 -3.30 -0.74 39.40
N SER A 17 -4.60 -0.46 39.44
CA SER A 17 -5.67 -1.44 39.18
C SER A 17 -5.72 -1.88 37.73
N TYR A 18 -5.19 -1.07 36.82
CA TYR A 18 -5.08 -1.34 35.39
C TYR A 18 -3.68 -0.97 34.89
N LEU A 19 -3.01 -1.92 34.23
CA LEU A 19 -1.64 -1.74 33.75
C LEU A 19 -1.52 -0.97 32.42
N GLY A 20 -2.64 -0.54 31.85
CA GLY A 20 -2.67 0.06 30.53
C GLY A 20 -2.51 -0.99 29.42
N SER A 21 -2.54 -0.54 28.19
CA SER A 21 -2.28 -1.38 27.02
C SER A 21 -1.38 -0.63 26.03
N HIS A 22 -0.98 -1.34 24.94
CA HIS A 22 -0.28 -0.69 23.83
C HIS A 22 -1.24 -0.05 22.81
N ALA A 23 -2.52 0.02 23.12
CA ALA A 23 -3.52 0.68 22.27
C ALA A 23 -3.22 2.17 22.14
N ARG A 24 -3.30 2.67 20.91
CA ARG A 24 -3.07 4.08 20.62
C ARG A 24 -3.91 4.53 19.44
N ARG A 25 -4.33 5.77 19.48
CA ARG A 25 -5.01 6.47 18.41
C ARG A 25 -4.06 7.51 17.83
N GLY A 26 -3.96 7.54 16.51
CA GLY A 26 -3.13 8.50 15.80
C GLY A 26 -3.82 9.08 14.58
N ARG A 27 -3.15 10.05 13.99
CA ARG A 27 -3.57 10.71 12.74
C ARG A 27 -2.41 10.78 11.79
N LEU A 28 -2.63 10.32 10.56
CA LEU A 28 -1.68 10.39 9.48
C LEU A 28 -2.19 11.41 8.46
N THR A 29 -1.42 12.49 8.25
CA THR A 29 -1.73 13.49 7.22
C THR A 29 -0.86 13.25 6.00
N LEU A 30 -1.50 13.11 4.85
CA LEU A 30 -0.91 12.81 3.55
C LEU A 30 -1.39 13.83 2.51
N ASN A 31 -0.77 13.84 1.32
CA ASN A 31 -1.14 14.79 0.26
C ASN A 31 -2.59 14.62 -0.21
N HIS A 32 -3.13 13.41 -0.16
CA HIS A 32 -4.49 13.08 -0.60
C HIS A 32 -5.51 12.98 0.54
N GLY A 33 -5.16 13.43 1.75
CA GLY A 33 -6.09 13.49 2.86
C GLY A 33 -5.54 12.98 4.18
N VAL A 34 -6.44 12.79 5.12
CA VAL A 34 -6.14 12.39 6.50
C VAL A 34 -6.65 10.99 6.76
N VAL A 35 -5.86 10.21 7.48
CA VAL A 35 -6.19 8.86 7.92
C VAL A 35 -6.14 8.81 9.44
N GLU A 36 -7.24 8.46 10.07
CA GLU A 36 -7.31 8.21 11.51
C GLU A 36 -6.92 6.76 11.79
N THR A 37 -6.03 6.53 12.74
CA THR A 37 -5.57 5.18 13.09
C THR A 37 -6.02 4.78 14.50
N PRO A 38 -6.28 3.48 14.74
CA PRO A 38 -6.17 2.35 13.81
C PRO A 38 -7.28 2.35 12.76
N ILE A 39 -6.99 1.86 11.56
CA ILE A 39 -7.95 1.75 10.47
C ILE A 39 -7.68 0.51 9.62
N PHE A 40 -8.75 -0.07 9.08
CA PHE A 40 -8.65 -1.12 8.07
C PHE A 40 -8.36 -0.52 6.69
N MET A 41 -7.40 -1.08 5.96
CA MET A 41 -7.09 -0.73 4.58
C MET A 41 -7.65 -1.80 3.64
N PRO A 42 -8.73 -1.52 2.89
CA PRO A 42 -9.19 -2.42 1.83
C PRO A 42 -8.10 -2.67 0.80
N VAL A 43 -7.92 -3.93 0.40
CA VAL A 43 -6.85 -4.32 -0.53
C VAL A 43 -7.32 -4.22 -1.96
N GLY A 44 -6.69 -3.32 -2.72
CA GLY A 44 -6.93 -3.10 -4.15
C GLY A 44 -5.77 -3.61 -5.02
N THR A 45 -5.57 -4.93 -5.06
CA THR A 45 -4.39 -5.59 -5.66
C THR A 45 -4.06 -5.11 -7.09
N TYR A 46 -5.07 -4.92 -7.92
CA TYR A 46 -4.95 -4.48 -9.32
C TYR A 46 -5.56 -3.09 -9.57
N GLY A 47 -5.52 -2.21 -8.57
CA GLY A 47 -6.15 -0.90 -8.65
C GLY A 47 -7.66 -0.93 -8.38
N THR A 48 -8.16 -2.02 -7.82
CA THR A 48 -9.55 -2.14 -7.39
C THR A 48 -9.70 -3.14 -6.25
N VAL A 49 -10.59 -2.87 -5.33
CA VAL A 49 -11.00 -3.83 -4.30
C VAL A 49 -11.94 -4.82 -4.96
N LYS A 50 -11.52 -6.09 -5.05
CA LYS A 50 -12.22 -7.13 -5.81
C LYS A 50 -13.68 -7.27 -5.37
N GLY A 51 -14.60 -7.08 -6.32
CA GLY A 51 -16.04 -7.20 -6.09
C GLY A 51 -16.69 -6.00 -5.36
N VAL A 52 -15.93 -4.91 -5.14
CA VAL A 52 -16.43 -3.71 -4.45
C VAL A 52 -16.25 -2.49 -5.34
N MET A 53 -17.32 -1.77 -5.60
CA MET A 53 -17.28 -0.53 -6.38
C MET A 53 -16.58 0.58 -5.59
N PRO A 54 -15.84 1.51 -6.22
CA PRO A 54 -15.26 2.67 -5.55
C PRO A 54 -16.28 3.48 -4.74
N GLN A 55 -17.49 3.66 -5.27
CA GLN A 55 -18.57 4.33 -4.55
C GLN A 55 -18.90 3.63 -3.22
N SER A 56 -18.96 2.31 -3.19
CA SER A 56 -19.21 1.55 -1.96
C SER A 56 -18.13 1.77 -0.90
N LEU A 57 -16.86 1.92 -1.33
CA LEU A 57 -15.76 2.26 -0.42
C LEU A 57 -15.94 3.67 0.18
N HIS A 58 -16.42 4.63 -0.62
CA HIS A 58 -16.75 5.97 -0.14
C HIS A 58 -17.91 5.94 0.87
N ASP A 59 -18.96 5.19 0.58
CA ASP A 59 -20.15 5.05 1.44
C ASP A 59 -19.79 4.39 2.78
N MET A 60 -18.89 3.41 2.76
CA MET A 60 -18.30 2.78 3.96
C MET A 60 -17.28 3.67 4.67
N LYS A 61 -17.02 4.88 4.18
CA LYS A 61 -16.06 5.86 4.75
C LYS A 61 -14.63 5.33 4.82
N ALA A 62 -14.22 4.47 3.89
CA ALA A 62 -12.82 4.07 3.76
C ALA A 62 -11.96 5.34 3.56
N GLN A 63 -10.84 5.43 4.29
CA GLN A 63 -9.96 6.59 4.27
C GLN A 63 -8.69 6.33 3.46
N ILE A 64 -8.31 5.08 3.30
CA ILE A 64 -7.11 4.63 2.61
C ILE A 64 -7.37 3.26 2.00
N ILE A 65 -6.77 2.99 0.85
CA ILE A 65 -6.73 1.66 0.24
C ILE A 65 -5.28 1.22 0.03
N LEU A 66 -5.07 -0.09 -0.17
CA LEU A 66 -3.75 -0.66 -0.43
C LEU A 66 -3.68 -1.16 -1.87
N GLY A 67 -2.67 -0.72 -2.62
CA GLY A 67 -2.30 -1.23 -3.92
C GLY A 67 -1.04 -2.10 -3.84
N ASN A 68 -0.97 -3.19 -4.61
CA ASN A 68 0.22 -4.03 -4.65
C ASN A 68 1.09 -3.66 -5.84
N THR A 69 2.25 -3.06 -5.60
CA THR A 69 3.19 -2.57 -6.61
C THR A 69 3.54 -3.63 -7.66
N PHE A 70 3.89 -4.84 -7.22
CA PHE A 70 4.22 -5.93 -8.13
C PHE A 70 3.08 -6.27 -9.08
N HIS A 71 1.85 -6.38 -8.56
CA HIS A 71 0.68 -6.73 -9.37
C HIS A 71 0.28 -5.61 -10.34
N LEU A 72 0.31 -4.36 -9.89
CA LEU A 72 0.03 -3.18 -10.73
C LEU A 72 1.06 -3.02 -11.85
N TRP A 73 2.33 -3.29 -11.55
CA TRP A 73 3.40 -3.30 -12.55
C TRP A 73 3.21 -4.40 -13.60
N MET A 74 2.82 -5.62 -13.18
CA MET A 74 2.55 -6.72 -14.13
C MET A 74 1.28 -6.48 -14.95
N ARG A 75 0.25 -5.92 -14.35
CA ARG A 75 -1.04 -5.65 -14.99
C ARG A 75 -1.82 -4.58 -14.20
N PRO A 76 -2.17 -3.44 -14.80
CA PRO A 76 -2.14 -3.15 -16.26
C PRO A 76 -0.77 -2.75 -16.81
N GLY A 77 0.23 -2.50 -15.95
CA GLY A 77 1.55 -2.01 -16.31
C GLY A 77 1.69 -0.49 -16.15
N LEU A 78 2.95 -0.04 -16.03
CA LEU A 78 3.25 1.37 -15.73
C LEU A 78 2.77 2.31 -16.84
N ASP A 79 2.89 1.92 -18.10
CA ASP A 79 2.48 2.75 -19.23
C ASP A 79 0.98 3.10 -19.20
N VAL A 80 0.16 2.14 -18.78
CA VAL A 80 -1.29 2.34 -18.64
C VAL A 80 -1.57 3.30 -17.49
N VAL A 81 -0.99 3.04 -16.30
CA VAL A 81 -1.17 3.90 -15.13
C VAL A 81 -0.71 5.33 -15.44
N GLN A 82 0.42 5.49 -16.14
CA GLN A 82 0.92 6.81 -16.53
C GLN A 82 0.00 7.54 -17.50
N LYS A 83 -0.59 6.83 -18.48
CA LYS A 83 -1.58 7.42 -19.41
C LYS A 83 -2.83 7.94 -18.70
N PHE A 84 -3.21 7.33 -17.59
CA PHE A 84 -4.31 7.81 -16.75
C PHE A 84 -3.93 8.99 -15.84
N GLY A 85 -2.65 9.35 -15.76
CA GLY A 85 -2.17 10.42 -14.89
C GLY A 85 -1.84 9.96 -13.46
N GLY A 86 -1.57 8.68 -13.27
CA GLY A 86 -1.19 8.07 -11.99
C GLY A 86 -2.27 7.17 -11.37
N LEU A 87 -1.92 6.55 -10.24
CA LEU A 87 -2.79 5.56 -9.58
C LEU A 87 -4.14 6.12 -9.16
N HIS A 88 -4.17 7.33 -8.60
CA HIS A 88 -5.40 7.97 -8.11
C HIS A 88 -6.44 8.12 -9.24
N GLN A 89 -5.99 8.52 -10.42
CA GLN A 89 -6.86 8.67 -11.59
C GLN A 89 -7.26 7.30 -12.16
N PHE A 90 -6.30 6.37 -12.24
CA PHE A 90 -6.55 5.03 -12.73
C PHE A 90 -7.55 4.26 -11.86
N GLU A 91 -7.44 4.38 -10.54
CA GLU A 91 -8.29 3.69 -9.56
C GLU A 91 -9.60 4.44 -9.29
N ASN A 92 -9.76 5.66 -9.83
CA ASN A 92 -10.86 6.57 -9.48
C ASN A 92 -11.01 6.73 -7.95
N TRP A 93 -9.86 6.90 -7.28
CA TRP A 93 -9.76 7.03 -5.83
C TRP A 93 -8.98 8.28 -5.47
N ASN A 94 -9.64 9.27 -4.88
CA ASN A 94 -9.06 10.59 -4.58
C ASN A 94 -8.50 10.73 -3.15
N LYS A 95 -8.51 9.64 -2.37
CA LYS A 95 -7.97 9.59 -1.01
C LYS A 95 -6.63 8.86 -0.97
N PRO A 96 -5.96 8.79 0.19
CA PRO A 96 -4.68 8.08 0.32
C PRO A 96 -4.67 6.66 -0.24
N ILE A 97 -3.56 6.30 -0.87
CA ILE A 97 -3.22 4.97 -1.33
C ILE A 97 -1.89 4.58 -0.67
N LEU A 98 -1.84 3.41 -0.05
CA LEU A 98 -0.59 2.79 0.35
C LEU A 98 -0.18 1.82 -0.75
N THR A 99 1.07 1.93 -1.23
CA THR A 99 1.66 0.91 -2.11
C THR A 99 2.72 0.13 -1.36
N ASP A 100 2.74 -1.19 -1.53
CA ASP A 100 3.79 -2.03 -0.98
C ASP A 100 5.07 -1.99 -1.84
N SER A 101 6.18 -2.53 -1.33
CA SER A 101 7.45 -2.59 -2.06
C SER A 101 7.49 -3.66 -3.15
N GLY A 102 6.52 -4.57 -3.21
CA GLY A 102 6.54 -5.74 -4.09
C GLY A 102 7.53 -6.84 -3.68
N GLY A 103 8.31 -6.64 -2.62
CA GLY A 103 9.39 -7.55 -2.23
C GLY A 103 8.91 -8.94 -1.85
N PHE A 104 7.81 -9.05 -1.12
CA PHE A 104 7.24 -10.34 -0.74
C PHE A 104 6.77 -11.16 -1.96
N GLN A 105 6.13 -10.51 -2.92
CA GLN A 105 5.65 -11.16 -4.14
C GLN A 105 6.84 -11.71 -4.97
N VAL A 106 7.90 -10.93 -5.11
CA VAL A 106 9.14 -11.37 -5.78
C VAL A 106 9.82 -12.49 -4.98
N TRP A 107 9.81 -12.41 -3.63
CA TRP A 107 10.30 -13.48 -2.79
C TRP A 107 9.55 -14.81 -3.05
N SER A 108 8.24 -14.77 -3.22
CA SER A 108 7.40 -15.94 -3.44
C SER A 108 7.61 -16.64 -4.81
N LEU A 109 8.26 -15.98 -5.78
CA LEU A 109 8.55 -16.55 -7.11
C LEU A 109 9.57 -17.73 -7.09
N GLY A 110 10.25 -17.95 -5.96
CA GLY A 110 11.12 -19.10 -5.76
C GLY A 110 12.24 -19.20 -6.80
N GLN A 111 12.30 -20.30 -7.55
CA GLN A 111 13.36 -20.56 -8.54
C GLN A 111 13.32 -19.65 -9.78
N MET A 112 12.22 -18.98 -10.04
CA MET A 112 12.08 -18.04 -11.18
C MET A 112 12.82 -16.70 -10.97
N ARG A 113 13.49 -16.52 -9.83
CA ARG A 113 14.21 -15.29 -9.49
C ARG A 113 15.70 -15.52 -9.30
N LYS A 114 16.48 -14.45 -9.54
CA LYS A 114 17.91 -14.37 -9.21
C LYS A 114 18.14 -13.06 -8.43
N ILE A 115 18.60 -13.19 -7.20
CA ILE A 115 18.85 -12.07 -6.28
C ILE A 115 20.31 -11.63 -6.42
N SER A 116 20.55 -10.32 -6.43
CA SER A 116 21.85 -9.66 -6.34
C SER A 116 21.76 -8.43 -5.42
N GLU A 117 22.90 -7.82 -5.10
CA GLU A 117 22.93 -6.57 -4.35
C GLU A 117 22.23 -5.40 -5.05
N GLU A 118 22.16 -5.44 -6.38
CA GLU A 118 21.51 -4.41 -7.20
C GLU A 118 19.99 -4.56 -7.27
N GLY A 119 19.47 -5.75 -6.95
CA GLY A 119 18.05 -6.06 -7.04
C GLY A 119 17.76 -7.49 -7.46
N VAL A 120 16.57 -7.74 -7.95
CA VAL A 120 16.09 -9.08 -8.29
C VAL A 120 15.73 -9.17 -9.78
N LYS A 121 16.37 -10.09 -10.50
CA LYS A 121 15.97 -10.49 -11.86
C LYS A 121 15.01 -11.66 -11.76
N PHE A 122 13.89 -11.61 -12.47
CA PHE A 122 12.91 -12.69 -12.50
C PHE A 122 12.15 -12.75 -13.82
N ALA A 123 11.48 -13.86 -14.04
CA ALA A 123 10.55 -14.00 -15.17
C ALA A 123 9.14 -13.61 -14.72
N SER A 124 8.46 -12.79 -15.52
CA SER A 124 7.07 -12.43 -15.29
C SER A 124 6.19 -13.68 -15.27
N PRO A 125 5.39 -13.88 -14.21
CA PRO A 125 4.45 -15.01 -14.16
C PRO A 125 3.28 -14.86 -15.14
N VAL A 126 3.13 -13.69 -15.77
CA VAL A 126 2.04 -13.38 -16.69
C VAL A 126 2.39 -13.79 -18.13
N ASN A 127 3.61 -13.45 -18.59
CA ASN A 127 4.01 -13.60 -19.98
C ASN A 127 5.46 -14.11 -20.17
N GLY A 128 6.17 -14.37 -19.07
CA GLY A 128 7.54 -14.90 -19.09
C GLY A 128 8.64 -13.87 -19.38
N ASP A 129 8.31 -12.59 -19.54
CA ASP A 129 9.30 -11.54 -19.79
C ASP A 129 10.33 -11.45 -18.66
N LYS A 130 11.58 -11.16 -19.02
CA LYS A 130 12.64 -10.93 -18.04
C LYS A 130 12.53 -9.53 -17.46
N LEU A 131 12.34 -9.46 -16.15
CA LEU A 131 12.14 -8.23 -15.42
C LEU A 131 13.21 -8.05 -14.34
N PHE A 132 13.43 -6.80 -13.95
CA PHE A 132 14.35 -6.42 -12.89
C PHE A 132 13.64 -5.48 -11.91
N LEU A 133 13.65 -5.83 -10.62
CA LEU A 133 13.12 -5.03 -9.53
C LEU A 133 14.25 -4.64 -8.59
N CYS A 134 14.45 -3.33 -8.42
CA CYS A 134 15.30 -2.78 -7.37
C CYS A 134 14.41 -2.15 -6.28
N LEU A 135 14.49 -2.65 -5.07
CA LEU A 135 13.67 -2.17 -3.94
C LEU A 135 13.97 -0.70 -3.58
N LEU A 136 15.20 -0.24 -3.81
CA LEU A 136 15.57 1.16 -3.54
C LEU A 136 14.83 2.13 -4.47
N TYR A 137 14.68 1.79 -5.75
CA TYR A 137 13.95 2.63 -6.69
C TYR A 137 12.43 2.61 -6.47
N THR A 138 11.88 1.55 -5.89
CA THR A 138 10.44 1.47 -5.59
C THR A 138 10.07 2.21 -4.32
N SER A 139 10.99 2.39 -3.39
CA SER A 139 10.75 3.15 -2.15
C SER A 139 10.89 4.66 -2.32
N ASP A 140 11.67 5.13 -3.31
CA ASP A 140 11.87 6.56 -3.57
C ASP A 140 10.82 7.16 -4.52
N ALA A 141 9.98 6.33 -5.14
CA ALA A 141 8.95 6.76 -6.11
C ALA A 141 7.57 7.02 -5.46
N ALA A 142 7.45 6.93 -4.14
CA ALA A 142 6.19 7.11 -3.40
C ALA A 142 6.00 8.53 -2.86
#